data_b4a8f43ce4c2d4bc254f3a66ddc264d4
#
_entry.id   b4a8f43ce4c2d4bc254f3a66ddc264d4
#
_cell.length_a   1.000
_cell.length_b   1.000
_cell.length_c   1.000
_cell.angle_alpha   90.00
_cell.angle_beta   90.00
_cell.angle_gamma   90.00
#
_symmetry.space_group_name_H-M   'P 1'
#
loop_
_entity.id
_entity.type
_entity.pdbx_description
1 polymer ?
#
loop_
_entity_poly.entity_id
_entity_poly.type
_entity_poly.pdbx_seq_one_letter_code
_entity_poly.pdbx_strand_id
1 'polypeptide(L)'
;MNFPRRLTQGMPKLSFGLVPVTEDARTRVHLSDLCTLLGDAVGGTITPHRAPSPLALASAIQAGRVQLAWLSPTLLIHEAGLSSVLPLVSSVREGVTSYHAALYVTDGSPITSVHQLAGARAAWVAPTSASGYLFPRATLRRRGLDPRKLFSSEIFYDTHGRAAEAVLRGKADVSATFAVYEDNDPAQQLTRAGFLGVVPGRTGRVLEVAGPVPADIIASVPSVPIWARAALTIALQRIAEHPAAREPLRALFGVERFGPFSSASLPDLRTLVNFGRELAPLSAAPAAPAAPAAP
;
A
#
# COMPACT_ATOMS: atom_id res chain seq x y z
N MET A 1 11.08 -28.60 17.73
CA MET A 1 9.85 -29.21 17.14
C MET A 1 10.18 -29.77 15.77
N ASN A 2 10.00 -31.09 15.58
CA ASN A 2 10.31 -31.75 14.33
C ASN A 2 9.25 -31.43 13.29
N PHE A 3 9.64 -30.82 12.18
CA PHE A 3 8.84 -30.77 10.96
C PHE A 3 8.71 -32.21 10.40
N PRO A 4 7.55 -32.59 9.80
CA PRO A 4 7.40 -33.89 9.19
C PRO A 4 8.45 -34.05 8.07
N ARG A 5 9.37 -34.98 8.24
CA ARG A 5 10.33 -35.42 7.22
C ARG A 5 9.58 -36.07 6.07
N ARG A 6 9.88 -35.63 4.88
CA ARG A 6 9.73 -36.13 3.50
C ARG A 6 8.89 -35.21 2.62
N LEU A 7 9.50 -34.10 2.19
CA LEU A 7 9.31 -33.65 0.83
C LEU A 7 10.54 -34.11 0.05
N THR A 8 10.39 -35.10 -0.80
CA THR A 8 11.45 -35.65 -1.66
C THR A 8 11.86 -34.68 -2.79
N GLN A 9 11.20 -33.54 -2.90
CA GLN A 9 11.57 -32.45 -3.80
C GLN A 9 12.11 -31.29 -2.96
N GLY A 10 13.35 -30.86 -3.24
CA GLY A 10 13.93 -29.66 -2.64
C GLY A 10 13.14 -28.42 -2.99
N MET A 11 13.13 -27.41 -2.11
CA MET A 11 12.50 -26.10 -2.37
C MET A 11 13.04 -25.52 -3.69
N PRO A 12 12.18 -25.07 -4.63
CA PRO A 12 12.65 -24.43 -5.86
C PRO A 12 13.42 -23.14 -5.53
N LYS A 13 14.34 -22.77 -6.41
CA LYS A 13 14.96 -21.42 -6.32
C LYS A 13 13.91 -20.39 -6.66
N LEU A 14 13.74 -19.40 -5.77
CA LEU A 14 12.72 -18.37 -5.88
C LEU A 14 13.38 -16.99 -5.86
N SER A 15 12.71 -16.02 -6.48
CA SER A 15 13.07 -14.60 -6.37
C SER A 15 11.93 -13.86 -5.66
N PHE A 16 12.28 -13.07 -4.63
CA PHE A 16 11.36 -12.23 -3.88
C PHE A 16 11.49 -10.78 -4.33
N GLY A 17 10.42 -10.23 -4.89
CA GLY A 17 10.36 -8.89 -5.48
C GLY A 17 9.60 -7.88 -4.63
N LEU A 18 10.10 -6.65 -4.62
CA LEU A 18 9.41 -5.47 -4.09
C LEU A 18 9.82 -4.20 -4.85
N VAL A 19 9.02 -3.15 -4.69
CA VAL A 19 9.40 -1.77 -5.02
C VAL A 19 9.84 -1.11 -3.73
N PRO A 20 11.11 -0.73 -3.56
CA PRO A 20 11.59 -0.13 -2.33
C PRO A 20 11.02 1.30 -2.16
N VAL A 21 10.71 1.68 -0.92
CA VAL A 21 10.31 3.06 -0.58
C VAL A 21 11.49 4.02 -0.73
N THR A 22 12.68 3.55 -0.38
CA THR A 22 13.96 4.27 -0.55
C THR A 22 14.98 3.36 -1.20
N GLU A 23 15.75 3.89 -2.15
CA GLU A 23 16.84 3.16 -2.81
C GLU A 23 18.19 3.45 -2.13
N ASP A 24 18.36 2.94 -0.91
CA ASP A 24 19.62 3.05 -0.18
C ASP A 24 20.31 1.69 0.05
N ALA A 25 21.53 1.74 0.58
CA ALA A 25 22.30 0.55 0.88
C ALA A 25 21.64 -0.31 1.99
N ARG A 26 20.96 0.31 2.95
CA ARG A 26 20.29 -0.38 4.06
C ARG A 26 19.11 -1.21 3.58
N THR A 27 18.28 -0.65 2.69
CA THR A 27 17.16 -1.36 2.05
C THR A 27 17.64 -2.63 1.33
N ARG A 28 18.82 -2.56 0.67
CA ARG A 28 19.44 -3.74 0.02
C ARG A 28 19.83 -4.82 1.01
N VAL A 29 20.46 -4.44 2.11
CA VAL A 29 20.87 -5.36 3.16
C VAL A 29 19.64 -6.02 3.78
N HIS A 30 18.67 -5.24 4.22
CA HIS A 30 17.45 -5.77 4.84
C HIS A 30 16.68 -6.74 3.94
N LEU A 31 16.60 -6.46 2.63
CA LEU A 31 15.96 -7.38 1.69
C LEU A 31 16.75 -8.68 1.53
N SER A 32 18.08 -8.59 1.48
CA SER A 32 18.96 -9.77 1.44
C SER A 32 18.81 -10.62 2.69
N ASP A 33 18.83 -10.00 3.87
CA ASP A 33 18.69 -10.66 5.16
C ASP A 33 17.33 -11.38 5.27
N LEU A 34 16.25 -10.70 4.88
CA LEU A 34 14.90 -11.30 4.85
C LEU A 34 14.85 -12.52 3.91
N CYS A 35 15.42 -12.41 2.71
CA CYS A 35 15.49 -13.52 1.76
C CYS A 35 16.29 -14.70 2.32
N THR A 36 17.39 -14.44 3.00
CA THR A 36 18.20 -15.48 3.67
C THR A 36 17.39 -16.18 4.76
N LEU A 37 16.79 -15.40 5.67
CA LEU A 37 15.97 -15.96 6.77
C LEU A 37 14.79 -16.81 6.26
N LEU A 38 14.10 -16.34 5.21
CA LEU A 38 13.02 -17.11 4.57
C LEU A 38 13.56 -18.36 3.89
N GLY A 39 14.69 -18.27 3.20
CA GLY A 39 15.35 -19.40 2.56
C GLY A 39 15.70 -20.49 3.56
N ASP A 40 16.32 -20.12 4.68
CA ASP A 40 16.69 -21.03 5.78
C ASP A 40 15.44 -21.67 6.39
N ALA A 41 14.38 -20.89 6.62
CA ALA A 41 13.13 -21.38 7.20
C ALA A 41 12.42 -22.43 6.33
N VAL A 42 12.55 -22.34 5.00
CA VAL A 42 11.92 -23.28 4.07
C VAL A 42 12.88 -24.33 3.47
N GLY A 43 14.17 -24.28 3.84
CA GLY A 43 15.19 -25.18 3.29
C GLY A 43 15.49 -24.95 1.81
N GLY A 44 15.52 -23.70 1.35
CA GLY A 44 15.71 -23.33 -0.05
C GLY A 44 16.49 -22.04 -0.25
N THR A 45 16.59 -21.61 -1.50
CA THR A 45 17.25 -20.35 -1.88
C THR A 45 16.21 -19.33 -2.33
N ILE A 46 16.18 -18.18 -1.69
CA ILE A 46 15.36 -17.02 -2.09
C ILE A 46 16.29 -15.86 -2.38
N THR A 47 16.23 -15.33 -3.59
CA THR A 47 17.07 -14.21 -4.03
C THR A 47 16.29 -12.89 -4.05
N PRO A 48 16.89 -11.77 -3.63
CA PRO A 48 16.22 -10.48 -3.65
C PRO A 48 16.08 -9.92 -5.07
N HIS A 49 14.93 -9.31 -5.37
CA HIS A 49 14.67 -8.55 -6.59
C HIS A 49 14.07 -7.20 -6.26
N ARG A 50 14.73 -6.12 -6.64
CA ARG A 50 14.25 -4.74 -6.47
C ARG A 50 13.78 -4.21 -7.80
N ALA A 51 12.53 -3.81 -7.88
CA ALA A 51 11.96 -3.20 -9.07
C ALA A 51 11.92 -1.66 -8.91
N PRO A 52 12.23 -0.89 -9.96
CA PRO A 52 12.23 0.57 -9.88
C PRO A 52 10.82 1.17 -9.84
N SER A 53 9.80 0.40 -10.16
CA SER A 53 8.40 0.84 -10.15
C SER A 53 7.44 -0.34 -10.00
N PRO A 54 6.17 -0.08 -9.61
CA PRO A 54 5.13 -1.11 -9.57
C PRO A 54 4.94 -1.82 -10.93
N LEU A 55 4.96 -1.09 -12.02
CA LEU A 55 4.85 -1.65 -13.37
C LEU A 55 6.04 -2.56 -13.73
N ALA A 56 7.27 -2.15 -13.34
CA ALA A 56 8.46 -2.98 -13.55
C ALA A 56 8.42 -4.27 -12.72
N LEU A 57 7.87 -4.21 -11.49
CA LEU A 57 7.65 -5.40 -10.67
C LEU A 57 6.63 -6.34 -11.32
N ALA A 58 5.49 -5.81 -11.78
CA ALA A 58 4.49 -6.59 -12.49
C ALA A 58 5.07 -7.27 -13.73
N SER A 59 5.84 -6.54 -14.54
CA SER A 59 6.52 -7.10 -15.72
C SER A 59 7.54 -8.19 -15.36
N ALA A 60 8.26 -8.05 -14.24
CA ALA A 60 9.20 -9.07 -13.77
C ALA A 60 8.48 -10.36 -13.32
N ILE A 61 7.31 -10.22 -12.67
CA ILE A 61 6.46 -11.35 -12.27
C ILE A 61 5.91 -12.06 -13.51
N GLN A 62 5.37 -11.33 -14.46
CA GLN A 62 4.82 -11.89 -15.71
C GLN A 62 5.90 -12.62 -16.54
N ALA A 63 7.11 -12.08 -16.57
CA ALA A 63 8.27 -12.69 -17.23
C ALA A 63 8.88 -13.88 -16.46
N GLY A 64 8.31 -14.27 -15.32
CA GLY A 64 8.80 -15.38 -14.48
C GLY A 64 10.12 -15.11 -13.77
N ARG A 65 10.60 -13.86 -13.74
CA ARG A 65 11.83 -13.48 -13.01
C ARG A 65 11.61 -13.33 -11.50
N VAL A 66 10.37 -13.10 -11.09
CA VAL A 66 9.95 -12.97 -9.69
C VAL A 66 8.82 -13.95 -9.41
N GLN A 67 8.99 -14.80 -8.39
CA GLN A 67 8.02 -15.81 -8.00
C GLN A 67 7.26 -15.46 -6.72
N LEU A 68 7.84 -14.62 -5.88
CA LEU A 68 7.24 -14.07 -4.67
C LEU A 68 7.31 -12.54 -4.76
N ALA A 69 6.26 -11.84 -4.37
CA ALA A 69 6.29 -10.37 -4.38
C ALA A 69 5.48 -9.77 -3.25
N TRP A 70 5.97 -8.63 -2.73
CA TRP A 70 5.19 -7.74 -1.88
C TRP A 70 4.40 -6.77 -2.75
N LEU A 71 3.08 -6.79 -2.62
CA LEU A 71 2.16 -6.11 -3.52
C LEU A 71 1.08 -5.38 -2.72
N SER A 72 0.72 -4.18 -3.15
CA SER A 72 -0.52 -3.58 -2.69
C SER A 72 -1.71 -4.28 -3.35
N PRO A 73 -2.84 -4.43 -2.64
CA PRO A 73 -4.05 -5.01 -3.24
C PRO A 73 -4.53 -4.27 -4.48
N THR A 74 -4.33 -2.97 -4.54
CA THR A 74 -4.64 -2.15 -5.71
C THR A 74 -3.79 -2.53 -6.92
N LEU A 75 -2.49 -2.80 -6.76
CA LEU A 75 -1.63 -3.23 -7.85
C LEU A 75 -2.09 -4.57 -8.44
N LEU A 76 -2.50 -5.52 -7.59
CA LEU A 76 -3.07 -6.79 -8.02
C LEU A 76 -4.28 -6.64 -8.96
N ILE A 77 -5.08 -5.63 -8.72
CA ILE A 77 -6.32 -5.41 -9.48
C ILE A 77 -6.07 -4.55 -10.72
N HIS A 78 -5.12 -3.61 -10.63
CA HIS A 78 -4.76 -2.74 -11.75
C HIS A 78 -4.03 -3.46 -12.86
N GLU A 79 -3.14 -4.39 -12.51
CA GLU A 79 -2.29 -5.08 -13.46
C GLU A 79 -2.93 -6.42 -13.84
N ALA A 80 -3.56 -6.48 -15.03
CA ALA A 80 -4.23 -7.70 -15.51
C ALA A 80 -3.32 -8.94 -15.48
N GLY A 81 -2.01 -8.76 -15.70
CA GLY A 81 -1.03 -9.83 -15.63
C GLY A 81 -0.72 -10.36 -14.22
N LEU A 82 -1.23 -9.69 -13.17
CA LEU A 82 -1.15 -10.16 -11.80
C LEU A 82 -2.43 -10.85 -11.32
N SER A 83 -3.44 -10.99 -12.17
CA SER A 83 -4.72 -11.63 -11.81
C SER A 83 -4.59 -13.09 -11.37
N SER A 84 -3.52 -13.77 -11.77
CA SER A 84 -3.23 -15.17 -11.45
C SER A 84 -2.37 -15.36 -10.20
N VAL A 85 -1.78 -14.31 -9.62
CA VAL A 85 -0.96 -14.48 -8.42
C VAL A 85 -1.84 -14.84 -7.21
N LEU A 86 -1.25 -15.60 -6.30
CA LEU A 86 -1.94 -16.20 -5.16
C LEU A 86 -1.44 -15.53 -3.87
N PRO A 87 -2.28 -14.79 -3.15
CA PRO A 87 -1.92 -14.23 -1.86
C PRO A 87 -1.53 -15.32 -0.85
N LEU A 88 -0.46 -15.10 -0.11
CA LEU A 88 0.02 -15.99 0.94
C LEU A 88 -0.29 -15.42 2.33
N VAL A 89 0.04 -14.16 2.55
CA VAL A 89 -0.11 -13.47 3.83
C VAL A 89 -0.47 -12.01 3.64
N SER A 90 -1.07 -11.40 4.66
CA SER A 90 -1.31 -9.95 4.76
C SER A 90 -0.35 -9.31 5.75
N SER A 91 0.04 -8.08 5.47
CA SER A 91 0.76 -7.23 6.41
C SER A 91 -0.09 -6.91 7.64
N VAL A 92 0.51 -7.01 8.83
CA VAL A 92 -0.14 -6.62 10.10
C VAL A 92 0.57 -5.38 10.64
N ARG A 93 -0.21 -4.33 10.90
CA ARG A 93 0.22 -3.10 11.55
C ARG A 93 -0.74 -2.80 12.70
N GLU A 94 -0.21 -2.60 13.90
CA GLU A 94 -1.05 -2.34 15.09
C GLU A 94 -2.15 -3.42 15.29
N GLY A 95 -1.79 -4.68 15.03
CA GLY A 95 -2.69 -5.83 15.20
C GLY A 95 -3.67 -6.07 14.05
N VAL A 96 -3.83 -5.14 13.09
CA VAL A 96 -4.85 -5.22 12.04
C VAL A 96 -4.28 -5.46 10.64
N THR A 97 -5.08 -6.05 9.75
CA THR A 97 -4.75 -6.34 8.34
C THR A 97 -5.50 -5.44 7.36
N SER A 98 -6.07 -4.35 7.86
CA SER A 98 -6.72 -3.32 7.05
C SER A 98 -6.57 -1.96 7.72
N TYR A 99 -6.86 -0.91 6.98
CA TYR A 99 -6.88 0.46 7.45
C TYR A 99 -7.97 1.23 6.70
N HIS A 100 -8.13 2.52 6.98
CA HIS A 100 -9.12 3.35 6.29
C HIS A 100 -8.43 4.41 5.42
N ALA A 101 -9.15 4.92 4.44
CA ALA A 101 -8.81 6.16 3.76
C ALA A 101 -9.60 7.31 4.39
N ALA A 102 -8.95 8.44 4.62
CA ALA A 102 -9.59 9.65 5.13
C ALA A 102 -9.44 10.78 4.12
N LEU A 103 -10.57 11.34 3.70
CA LEU A 103 -10.62 12.63 3.00
C LEU A 103 -10.61 13.72 4.06
N TYR A 104 -9.71 14.68 3.98
CA TYR A 104 -9.48 15.67 5.03
C TYR A 104 -9.15 17.05 4.48
N VAL A 105 -9.39 18.07 5.28
CA VAL A 105 -9.01 19.47 5.08
C VAL A 105 -8.11 19.90 6.24
N THR A 106 -7.47 21.08 6.17
CA THR A 106 -6.80 21.63 7.33
C THR A 106 -7.81 21.89 8.45
N ASP A 107 -7.40 21.69 9.70
CA ASP A 107 -8.22 22.10 10.84
C ASP A 107 -8.47 23.63 10.79
N GLY A 108 -9.70 24.06 11.11
CA GLY A 108 -10.12 25.46 10.92
C GLY A 108 -10.58 25.82 9.48
N SER A 109 -10.53 24.86 8.52
CA SER A 109 -11.14 25.07 7.18
C SER A 109 -12.64 25.36 7.28
N PRO A 110 -13.20 26.27 6.46
CA PRO A 110 -14.63 26.49 6.38
C PRO A 110 -15.39 25.31 5.77
N ILE A 111 -14.71 24.41 5.03
CA ILE A 111 -15.29 23.19 4.45
C ILE A 111 -15.52 22.19 5.57
N THR A 112 -16.77 21.92 5.91
CA THR A 112 -17.15 21.01 7.01
C THR A 112 -17.77 19.69 6.55
N SER A 113 -18.07 19.56 5.26
CA SER A 113 -18.61 18.34 4.66
C SER A 113 -18.12 18.15 3.22
N VAL A 114 -18.22 16.92 2.69
CA VAL A 114 -17.84 16.62 1.30
C VAL A 114 -18.71 17.36 0.27
N HIS A 115 -19.94 17.75 0.61
CA HIS A 115 -20.82 18.48 -0.27
C HIS A 115 -20.38 19.94 -0.51
N GLN A 116 -19.46 20.46 0.31
CA GLN A 116 -18.87 21.79 0.17
C GLN A 116 -17.57 21.81 -0.63
N LEU A 117 -17.16 20.66 -1.19
CA LEU A 117 -15.91 20.54 -1.97
C LEU A 117 -15.98 21.09 -3.39
N ALA A 118 -17.15 21.58 -3.84
CA ALA A 118 -17.28 22.15 -5.16
C ALA A 118 -16.32 23.35 -5.35
N GLY A 119 -15.45 23.27 -6.38
CA GLY A 119 -14.44 24.29 -6.68
C GLY A 119 -13.19 24.23 -5.79
N ALA A 120 -13.09 23.30 -4.85
CA ALA A 120 -11.89 23.12 -4.02
C ALA A 120 -10.67 22.67 -4.86
N ARG A 121 -9.47 23.03 -4.40
CA ARG A 121 -8.18 22.54 -4.95
C ARG A 121 -7.82 21.24 -4.24
N ALA A 122 -7.65 20.15 -4.98
CA ALA A 122 -7.33 18.85 -4.42
C ALA A 122 -5.84 18.50 -4.58
N ALA A 123 -5.24 17.98 -3.51
CA ALA A 123 -3.90 17.41 -3.48
C ALA A 123 -4.00 15.89 -3.32
N TRP A 124 -3.54 15.13 -4.29
CA TRP A 124 -3.58 13.68 -4.29
C TRP A 124 -2.18 13.07 -4.12
N VAL A 125 -2.12 11.82 -3.66
CA VAL A 125 -0.84 11.12 -3.52
C VAL A 125 -0.34 10.66 -4.89
N ALA A 126 -1.01 9.71 -5.50
CA ALA A 126 -0.69 9.17 -6.82
C ALA A 126 -1.94 8.55 -7.45
N PRO A 127 -2.02 8.43 -8.78
CA PRO A 127 -3.19 7.84 -9.46
C PRO A 127 -3.51 6.40 -9.04
N THR A 128 -2.51 5.65 -8.59
CA THR A 128 -2.64 4.26 -8.13
C THR A 128 -2.78 4.14 -6.61
N SER A 129 -2.73 5.24 -5.87
CA SER A 129 -2.82 5.21 -4.41
C SER A 129 -4.23 4.82 -3.95
N ALA A 130 -4.34 3.75 -3.17
CA ALA A 130 -5.61 3.30 -2.61
C ALA A 130 -6.25 4.39 -1.75
N SER A 131 -5.60 4.77 -0.64
CA SER A 131 -6.13 5.71 0.34
C SER A 131 -5.91 7.17 -0.02
N GLY A 132 -4.89 7.48 -0.83
CA GLY A 132 -4.59 8.85 -1.24
C GLY A 132 -5.30 9.30 -2.51
N TYR A 133 -6.12 8.45 -3.15
CA TYR A 133 -6.82 8.79 -4.39
C TYR A 133 -8.05 7.94 -4.69
N LEU A 134 -7.90 6.59 -4.86
CA LEU A 134 -8.93 5.74 -5.45
C LEU A 134 -10.16 5.59 -4.55
N PHE A 135 -9.97 5.17 -3.29
CA PHE A 135 -11.07 4.99 -2.34
C PHE A 135 -11.82 6.29 -2.03
N PRO A 136 -11.15 7.42 -1.77
CA PRO A 136 -11.80 8.71 -1.58
C PRO A 136 -12.68 9.12 -2.76
N ARG A 137 -12.20 9.01 -3.99
CA ARG A 137 -12.98 9.36 -5.18
C ARG A 137 -14.20 8.45 -5.37
N ALA A 138 -14.03 7.14 -5.16
CA ALA A 138 -15.15 6.21 -5.19
C ALA A 138 -16.19 6.53 -4.11
N THR A 139 -15.76 6.98 -2.94
CA THR A 139 -16.64 7.39 -1.85
C THR A 139 -17.39 8.68 -2.18
N LEU A 140 -16.72 9.69 -2.75
CA LEU A 140 -17.39 10.90 -3.23
C LEU A 140 -18.51 10.56 -4.23
N ARG A 141 -18.26 9.64 -5.18
CA ARG A 141 -19.29 9.19 -6.11
C ARG A 141 -20.47 8.53 -5.42
N ARG A 142 -20.23 7.67 -4.41
CA ARG A 142 -21.32 7.08 -3.62
C ARG A 142 -22.13 8.12 -2.85
N ARG A 143 -21.54 9.27 -2.53
CA ARG A 143 -22.20 10.43 -1.94
C ARG A 143 -22.95 11.30 -2.98
N GLY A 144 -23.02 10.85 -4.23
CA GLY A 144 -23.71 11.58 -5.32
C GLY A 144 -22.89 12.71 -5.94
N LEU A 145 -21.61 12.82 -5.63
CA LEU A 145 -20.71 13.82 -6.19
C LEU A 145 -19.93 13.22 -7.38
N ASP A 146 -19.78 13.98 -8.48
CA ASP A 146 -18.91 13.56 -9.59
C ASP A 146 -17.50 14.13 -9.40
N PRO A 147 -16.50 13.31 -8.96
CA PRO A 147 -15.18 13.82 -8.67
C PRO A 147 -14.43 14.41 -9.87
N ARG A 148 -14.88 14.13 -11.11
CA ARG A 148 -14.28 14.68 -12.33
C ARG A 148 -14.63 16.14 -12.56
N LYS A 149 -15.70 16.62 -11.90
CA LYS A 149 -16.24 17.98 -12.03
C LYS A 149 -16.20 18.75 -10.72
N LEU A 150 -15.83 18.08 -9.64
CA LEU A 150 -15.94 18.62 -8.28
C LEU A 150 -14.86 19.66 -7.97
N PHE A 151 -13.65 19.42 -8.44
CA PHE A 151 -12.46 20.20 -8.07
C PHE A 151 -12.10 21.22 -9.14
N SER A 152 -11.64 22.40 -8.71
CA SER A 152 -11.10 23.43 -9.61
C SER A 152 -9.71 23.08 -10.13
N SER A 153 -8.94 22.32 -9.34
CA SER A 153 -7.64 21.77 -9.73
C SER A 153 -7.33 20.51 -8.95
N GLU A 154 -6.56 19.60 -9.57
CA GLU A 154 -6.11 18.35 -8.99
C GLU A 154 -4.62 18.18 -9.26
N ILE A 155 -3.79 18.04 -8.21
CA ILE A 155 -2.34 17.88 -8.32
C ILE A 155 -1.90 16.64 -7.55
N PHE A 156 -1.02 15.84 -8.16
CA PHE A 156 -0.37 14.70 -7.53
C PHE A 156 0.97 15.10 -6.91
N TYR A 157 1.20 14.64 -5.68
CA TYR A 157 2.37 15.00 -4.87
C TYR A 157 3.28 13.80 -4.53
N ASP A 158 3.03 12.63 -5.11
CA ASP A 158 3.76 11.37 -5.01
C ASP A 158 3.75 10.71 -3.63
N THR A 159 3.71 11.45 -2.54
CA THR A 159 3.71 10.92 -1.17
C THR A 159 2.62 11.53 -0.30
N HIS A 160 2.16 10.77 0.70
CA HIS A 160 1.19 11.25 1.69
C HIS A 160 1.66 12.51 2.41
N GLY A 161 2.94 12.56 2.80
CA GLY A 161 3.51 13.72 3.50
C GLY A 161 3.50 14.98 2.64
N ARG A 162 3.87 14.91 1.36
CA ARG A 162 3.89 16.07 0.45
C ARG A 162 2.47 16.55 0.13
N ALA A 163 1.52 15.64 -0.07
CA ALA A 163 0.12 15.99 -0.25
C ALA A 163 -0.46 16.65 1.01
N ALA A 164 -0.11 16.12 2.19
CA ALA A 164 -0.51 16.70 3.47
C ALA A 164 0.10 18.09 3.69
N GLU A 165 1.37 18.26 3.40
CA GLU A 165 2.02 19.57 3.48
C GLU A 165 1.33 20.61 2.60
N ALA A 166 0.91 20.23 1.38
CA ALA A 166 0.19 21.13 0.48
C ALA A 166 -1.12 21.62 1.09
N VAL A 167 -1.91 20.76 1.73
CA VAL A 167 -3.15 21.16 2.40
C VAL A 167 -2.86 21.97 3.67
N LEU A 168 -1.98 21.48 4.54
CA LEU A 168 -1.70 22.12 5.81
C LEU A 168 -1.05 23.51 5.66
N ARG A 169 -0.38 23.77 4.53
CA ARG A 169 0.16 25.10 4.18
C ARG A 169 -0.77 25.94 3.30
N GLY A 170 -1.98 25.48 2.97
CA GLY A 170 -2.97 26.23 2.19
C GLY A 170 -2.70 26.29 0.67
N LYS A 171 -1.80 25.44 0.16
CA LYS A 171 -1.59 25.29 -1.30
C LYS A 171 -2.73 24.52 -1.97
N ALA A 172 -3.41 23.66 -1.22
CA ALA A 172 -4.61 22.94 -1.57
C ALA A 172 -5.62 23.00 -0.43
N ASP A 173 -6.89 22.73 -0.71
CA ASP A 173 -7.98 22.83 0.24
C ASP A 173 -8.32 21.46 0.85
N VAL A 174 -8.13 20.39 0.08
CA VAL A 174 -8.49 19.03 0.46
C VAL A 174 -7.44 18.03 -0.03
N SER A 175 -7.26 16.96 0.72
CA SER A 175 -6.48 15.80 0.29
C SER A 175 -7.06 14.53 0.91
N ALA A 176 -6.45 13.38 0.55
CA ALA A 176 -6.78 12.11 1.14
C ALA A 176 -5.51 11.34 1.54
N THR A 177 -5.65 10.51 2.58
CA THR A 177 -4.54 9.74 3.11
C THR A 177 -5.03 8.46 3.79
N PHE A 178 -4.09 7.60 4.22
CA PHE A 178 -4.41 6.53 5.14
C PHE A 178 -4.82 7.08 6.50
N ALA A 179 -5.71 6.36 7.17
CA ALA A 179 -6.14 6.61 8.55
C ALA A 179 -6.27 5.29 9.31
N VAL A 180 -5.73 5.26 10.51
CA VAL A 180 -5.83 4.15 11.45
C VAL A 180 -6.55 4.66 12.68
N TYR A 181 -7.54 3.92 13.11
CA TYR A 181 -8.35 4.22 14.28
C TYR A 181 -8.13 3.16 15.34
N GLU A 182 -8.35 3.48 16.59
CA GLU A 182 -8.37 2.53 17.69
C GLU A 182 -9.38 1.42 17.37
N ASP A 183 -9.01 0.17 17.64
CA ASP A 183 -9.77 -1.05 17.29
C ASP A 183 -10.15 -1.16 15.80
N ASN A 184 -9.46 -0.40 14.93
CA ASN A 184 -9.77 -0.26 13.51
C ASN A 184 -11.22 0.20 13.23
N ASP A 185 -11.83 0.91 14.18
CA ASP A 185 -13.19 1.43 14.10
C ASP A 185 -13.16 2.96 13.88
N PRO A 186 -13.67 3.49 12.75
CA PRO A 186 -13.73 4.93 12.49
C PRO A 186 -14.55 5.75 13.50
N ALA A 187 -15.35 5.11 14.34
CA ALA A 187 -16.05 5.77 15.44
C ALA A 187 -15.16 6.03 16.65
N GLN A 188 -13.98 5.38 16.71
CA GLN A 188 -13.01 5.53 17.78
C GLN A 188 -11.96 6.62 17.44
N GLN A 189 -10.99 6.78 18.33
CA GLN A 189 -9.94 7.79 18.17
C GLN A 189 -9.05 7.50 16.96
N LEU A 190 -8.77 8.55 16.17
CA LEU A 190 -7.76 8.50 15.11
C LEU A 190 -6.37 8.43 15.75
N THR A 191 -5.66 7.32 15.53
CA THR A 191 -4.33 7.08 16.11
C THR A 191 -3.21 7.46 15.14
N ARG A 192 -3.42 7.23 13.81
CA ARG A 192 -2.44 7.56 12.78
C ARG A 192 -3.15 8.04 11.51
N ALA A 193 -2.57 9.06 10.88
CA ALA A 193 -2.95 9.50 9.54
C ALA A 193 -1.74 10.17 8.86
N GLY A 194 -1.71 10.16 7.54
CA GLY A 194 -0.58 10.71 6.80
C GLY A 194 -0.43 12.23 6.87
N PHE A 195 -1.33 12.94 7.57
CA PHE A 195 -1.22 14.37 7.83
C PHE A 195 -0.71 14.69 9.24
N LEU A 196 -0.71 13.71 10.16
CA LEU A 196 -0.28 13.95 11.54
C LEU A 196 1.24 14.18 11.61
N GLY A 197 1.64 15.25 12.28
CA GLY A 197 3.06 15.57 12.49
C GLY A 197 3.81 16.10 11.27
N VAL A 198 3.16 16.29 10.12
CA VAL A 198 3.82 16.75 8.88
C VAL A 198 4.20 18.22 8.94
N VAL A 199 3.35 19.06 9.50
CA VAL A 199 3.63 20.49 9.70
C VAL A 199 3.45 20.81 11.19
N PRO A 200 4.50 21.30 11.89
CA PRO A 200 4.39 21.66 13.30
C PRO A 200 3.23 22.62 13.57
N GLY A 201 2.43 22.32 14.60
CA GLY A 201 1.31 23.16 15.01
C GLY A 201 0.10 23.17 14.08
N ARG A 202 0.09 22.34 13.04
CA ARG A 202 -1.05 22.19 12.13
C ARG A 202 -1.48 20.73 12.02
N THR A 203 -2.79 20.53 11.91
CA THR A 203 -3.40 19.20 11.74
C THR A 203 -4.53 19.24 10.71
N GLY A 204 -4.99 18.07 10.32
CA GLY A 204 -6.14 17.90 9.44
C GLY A 204 -7.40 17.51 10.22
N ARG A 205 -8.54 17.90 9.69
CA ARG A 205 -9.86 17.44 10.12
C ARG A 205 -10.46 16.54 9.05
N VAL A 206 -10.80 15.31 9.44
CA VAL A 206 -11.41 14.32 8.55
C VAL A 206 -12.83 14.76 8.20
N LEU A 207 -13.16 14.75 6.90
CA LEU A 207 -14.49 15.02 6.37
C LEU A 207 -15.26 13.73 6.08
N GLU A 208 -14.57 12.71 5.61
CA GLU A 208 -15.18 11.45 5.20
C GLU A 208 -14.16 10.31 5.33
N VAL A 209 -14.65 9.15 5.74
CA VAL A 209 -13.86 7.91 5.85
C VAL A 209 -14.30 6.93 4.78
N ALA A 210 -13.35 6.26 4.16
CA ALA A 210 -13.57 5.23 3.15
C ALA A 210 -12.82 3.96 3.50
N GLY A 211 -13.37 2.81 3.22
CA GLY A 211 -12.73 1.54 3.50
C GLY A 211 -13.67 0.55 4.17
N PRO A 212 -13.16 -0.51 4.82
CA PRO A 212 -11.72 -0.76 5.07
C PRO A 212 -10.92 -1.01 3.79
N VAL A 213 -9.67 -0.53 3.78
CA VAL A 213 -8.68 -0.77 2.73
C VAL A 213 -7.81 -1.94 3.19
N PRO A 214 -7.76 -3.07 2.46
CA PRO A 214 -6.87 -4.18 2.81
C PRO A 214 -5.40 -3.73 2.84
N ALA A 215 -4.63 -4.30 3.78
CA ALA A 215 -3.19 -4.07 3.83
C ALA A 215 -2.47 -4.78 2.67
N ASP A 216 -1.20 -4.40 2.48
CA ASP A 216 -0.33 -5.05 1.50
C ASP A 216 -0.15 -6.53 1.80
N ILE A 217 0.13 -7.29 0.76
CA ILE A 217 0.25 -8.75 0.81
C ILE A 217 1.61 -9.22 0.31
N ILE A 218 2.02 -10.41 0.74
CA ILE A 218 3.00 -11.20 0.00
C ILE A 218 2.21 -12.24 -0.79
N ALA A 219 2.48 -12.29 -2.09
CA ALA A 219 1.83 -13.23 -3.01
C ALA A 219 2.87 -14.05 -3.78
N SER A 220 2.45 -15.20 -4.30
CA SER A 220 3.27 -16.06 -5.17
C SER A 220 2.64 -16.22 -6.54
N VAL A 221 3.47 -16.52 -7.55
CA VAL A 221 2.96 -16.97 -8.85
C VAL A 221 2.43 -18.41 -8.78
N PRO A 222 1.48 -18.81 -9.65
CA PRO A 222 0.91 -20.16 -9.65
C PRO A 222 1.92 -21.28 -9.90
N SER A 223 3.03 -21.00 -10.60
CA SER A 223 4.09 -21.98 -10.88
C SER A 223 4.86 -22.44 -9.64
N VAL A 224 4.78 -21.72 -8.52
CA VAL A 224 5.30 -22.19 -7.23
C VAL A 224 4.44 -23.35 -6.73
N PRO A 225 4.99 -24.54 -6.48
CA PRO A 225 4.21 -25.70 -6.05
C PRO A 225 3.39 -25.44 -4.78
N ILE A 226 2.21 -26.04 -4.67
CA ILE A 226 1.30 -25.84 -3.53
C ILE A 226 1.95 -26.12 -2.18
N TRP A 227 2.78 -27.15 -2.08
CA TRP A 227 3.51 -27.49 -0.85
C TRP A 227 4.55 -26.40 -0.51
N ALA A 228 5.21 -25.82 -1.51
CA ALA A 228 6.18 -24.74 -1.30
C ALA A 228 5.46 -23.46 -0.86
N ARG A 229 4.29 -23.13 -1.46
CA ARG A 229 3.46 -22.02 -1.00
C ARG A 229 3.01 -22.20 0.45
N ALA A 230 2.58 -23.41 0.83
CA ALA A 230 2.19 -23.69 2.22
C ALA A 230 3.35 -23.50 3.19
N ALA A 231 4.54 -24.01 2.85
CA ALA A 231 5.76 -23.81 3.65
C ALA A 231 6.12 -22.32 3.78
N LEU A 232 6.07 -21.56 2.69
CA LEU A 232 6.33 -20.13 2.67
C LEU A 232 5.30 -19.35 3.50
N THR A 233 4.02 -19.71 3.42
CA THR A 233 2.97 -19.08 4.23
C THR A 233 3.26 -19.24 5.73
N ILE A 234 3.60 -20.46 6.16
CA ILE A 234 3.96 -20.72 7.56
C ILE A 234 5.23 -19.96 7.97
N ALA A 235 6.26 -19.98 7.12
CA ALA A 235 7.50 -19.26 7.38
C ALA A 235 7.28 -17.76 7.50
N LEU A 236 6.51 -17.15 6.60
CA LEU A 236 6.16 -15.72 6.61
C LEU A 236 5.36 -15.35 7.86
N GLN A 237 4.38 -16.14 8.27
CA GLN A 237 3.60 -15.87 9.49
C GLN A 237 4.46 -15.93 10.76
N ARG A 238 5.50 -16.75 10.77
CA ARG A 238 6.38 -16.93 11.92
C ARG A 238 7.69 -16.15 11.86
N ILE A 239 7.99 -15.50 10.73
CA ILE A 239 9.28 -14.81 10.53
C ILE A 239 9.56 -13.76 11.61
N ALA A 240 8.53 -13.09 12.14
CA ALA A 240 8.64 -12.09 13.19
C ALA A 240 9.07 -12.66 14.55
N GLU A 241 8.98 -13.99 14.75
CA GLU A 241 9.49 -14.68 15.93
C GLU A 241 11.03 -14.69 15.94
N HIS A 242 11.66 -14.56 14.76
CA HIS A 242 13.10 -14.50 14.62
C HIS A 242 13.62 -13.09 14.91
N PRO A 243 14.52 -12.87 15.90
CA PRO A 243 14.96 -11.54 16.29
C PRO A 243 15.58 -10.74 15.14
N ALA A 244 16.35 -11.37 14.25
CA ALA A 244 16.99 -10.73 13.09
C ALA A 244 15.99 -10.28 12.00
N ALA A 245 14.74 -10.74 12.03
CA ALA A 245 13.73 -10.33 11.05
C ALA A 245 13.03 -9.01 11.40
N ARG A 246 13.09 -8.58 12.68
CA ARG A 246 12.31 -7.41 13.15
C ARG A 246 12.68 -6.13 12.44
N GLU A 247 13.96 -5.86 12.30
CA GLU A 247 14.46 -4.66 11.61
C GLU A 247 14.15 -4.71 10.10
N PRO A 248 14.46 -5.80 9.36
CA PRO A 248 14.02 -5.95 7.97
C PRO A 248 12.51 -5.76 7.75
N LEU A 249 11.65 -6.34 8.59
CA LEU A 249 10.20 -6.21 8.47
C LEU A 249 9.75 -4.74 8.61
N ARG A 250 10.30 -4.04 9.62
CA ARG A 250 10.00 -2.63 9.85
C ARG A 250 10.53 -1.74 8.72
N ALA A 251 11.79 -1.94 8.33
CA ALA A 251 12.46 -1.09 7.34
C ALA A 251 11.88 -1.26 5.94
N LEU A 252 11.57 -2.49 5.51
CA LEU A 252 11.09 -2.78 4.16
C LEU A 252 9.59 -2.53 4.01
N PHE A 253 8.78 -2.87 5.01
CA PHE A 253 7.33 -2.94 4.88
C PHE A 253 6.57 -2.08 5.89
N GLY A 254 7.24 -1.56 6.92
CA GLY A 254 6.59 -0.87 8.03
C GLY A 254 5.61 -1.76 8.78
N VAL A 255 5.90 -3.07 8.90
CA VAL A 255 5.02 -4.06 9.54
C VAL A 255 5.68 -4.68 10.77
N GLU A 256 4.85 -5.18 11.67
CA GLU A 256 5.29 -5.94 12.85
C GLU A 256 5.43 -7.43 12.52
N ARG A 257 4.51 -7.94 11.73
CA ARG A 257 4.42 -9.34 11.33
C ARG A 257 3.51 -9.50 10.11
N PHE A 258 3.44 -10.73 9.62
CA PHE A 258 2.43 -11.11 8.63
C PHE A 258 1.35 -11.99 9.28
N GLY A 259 0.11 -11.79 8.88
CA GLY A 259 -1.07 -12.55 9.30
C GLY A 259 -1.72 -13.31 8.13
N PRO A 260 -2.76 -14.09 8.40
CA PRO A 260 -3.50 -14.78 7.35
C PRO A 260 -4.13 -13.78 6.38
N PHE A 261 -4.14 -14.13 5.09
CA PHE A 261 -4.83 -13.36 4.08
C PHE A 261 -6.34 -13.68 4.11
N SER A 262 -7.19 -12.64 4.08
CA SER A 262 -8.62 -12.77 3.90
C SER A 262 -9.02 -12.30 2.49
N SER A 263 -9.66 -13.17 1.73
CA SER A 263 -10.20 -12.84 0.40
C SER A 263 -11.54 -12.10 0.45
N ALA A 264 -12.16 -11.99 1.63
CA ALA A 264 -13.51 -11.43 1.79
C ALA A 264 -13.61 -9.97 1.27
N SER A 265 -12.55 -9.18 1.40
CA SER A 265 -12.53 -7.76 0.96
C SER A 265 -12.14 -7.56 -0.52
N LEU A 266 -11.74 -8.59 -1.25
CA LEU A 266 -11.28 -8.44 -2.65
C LEU A 266 -12.38 -8.02 -3.63
N PRO A 267 -13.64 -8.54 -3.56
CA PRO A 267 -14.71 -8.09 -4.46
C PRO A 267 -15.02 -6.61 -4.29
N ASP A 268 -15.11 -6.13 -3.05
CA ASP A 268 -15.37 -4.72 -2.75
C ASP A 268 -14.21 -3.84 -3.21
N LEU A 269 -12.97 -4.28 -2.99
CA LEU A 269 -11.78 -3.60 -3.46
C LEU A 269 -11.78 -3.49 -5.00
N ARG A 270 -12.09 -4.56 -5.73
CA ARG A 270 -12.20 -4.55 -7.20
C ARG A 270 -13.21 -3.52 -7.68
N THR A 271 -14.40 -3.53 -7.09
CA THR A 271 -15.45 -2.56 -7.42
C THR A 271 -14.98 -1.13 -7.19
N LEU A 272 -14.37 -0.85 -6.02
CA LEU A 272 -13.88 0.47 -5.66
C LEU A 272 -12.73 0.95 -6.56
N VAL A 273 -11.80 0.06 -6.89
CA VAL A 273 -10.67 0.39 -7.78
C VAL A 273 -11.17 0.66 -9.21
N ASN A 274 -12.08 -0.13 -9.72
CA ASN A 274 -12.66 0.10 -11.06
C ASN A 274 -13.38 1.45 -11.10
N PHE A 275 -14.17 1.79 -10.10
CA PHE A 275 -14.76 3.12 -9.98
C PHE A 275 -13.70 4.23 -9.92
N GLY A 276 -12.65 4.03 -9.13
CA GLY A 276 -11.55 4.99 -9.05
C GLY A 276 -10.87 5.24 -10.40
N ARG A 277 -10.69 4.18 -11.21
CA ARG A 277 -10.10 4.26 -12.56
C ARG A 277 -11.00 5.00 -13.54
N GLU A 278 -12.29 4.69 -13.56
CA GLU A 278 -13.28 5.38 -14.41
C GLU A 278 -13.36 6.88 -14.07
N LEU A 279 -13.01 7.26 -12.86
CA LEU A 279 -13.04 8.63 -12.35
C LEU A 279 -11.69 9.35 -12.44
N ALA A 280 -10.63 8.69 -12.95
CA ALA A 280 -9.35 9.34 -13.18
C ALA A 280 -9.52 10.52 -14.15
N PRO A 281 -8.85 11.66 -13.94
CA PRO A 281 -8.89 12.76 -14.89
C PRO A 281 -8.39 12.27 -16.26
N LEU A 282 -9.07 12.64 -17.33
CA LEU A 282 -8.72 12.27 -18.70
C LEU A 282 -7.36 12.84 -19.14
N SER A 283 -6.76 13.75 -18.37
CA SER A 283 -5.44 14.32 -18.58
C SER A 283 -4.73 14.54 -17.23
N ALA A 284 -4.10 13.49 -16.68
CA ALA A 284 -3.05 13.71 -15.69
C ALA A 284 -1.79 14.15 -16.44
N ALA A 285 -1.55 15.45 -16.51
CA ALA A 285 -0.23 15.94 -16.92
C ALA A 285 0.81 15.39 -15.94
N PRO A 286 1.98 14.90 -16.41
CA PRO A 286 3.04 14.47 -15.53
C PRO A 286 3.43 15.62 -14.59
N ALA A 287 3.67 15.30 -13.33
CA ALA A 287 4.13 16.27 -12.34
C ALA A 287 5.31 17.05 -12.88
N ALA A 288 5.28 18.36 -12.73
CA ALA A 288 6.42 19.20 -13.08
C ALA A 288 7.64 18.74 -12.28
N PRO A 289 8.83 18.63 -12.91
CA PRO A 289 10.04 18.23 -12.22
C PRO A 289 10.29 19.16 -11.03
N ALA A 290 10.67 18.57 -9.90
CA ALA A 290 11.03 19.32 -8.70
C ALA A 290 12.10 20.35 -9.05
N ALA A 291 11.86 21.62 -8.72
CA ALA A 291 12.86 22.66 -8.85
C ALA A 291 14.11 22.24 -8.06
N PRO A 292 15.32 22.42 -8.63
CA PRO A 292 16.56 22.12 -7.90
C PRO A 292 16.60 22.94 -6.63
N ALA A 293 17.04 22.32 -5.54
CA ALA A 293 17.33 23.02 -4.30
C ALA A 293 18.31 24.16 -4.60
N ALA A 294 17.95 25.36 -4.20
CA ALA A 294 18.85 26.51 -4.29
C ALA A 294 20.09 26.26 -3.41
N PRO A 295 21.28 26.76 -3.81
CA PRO A 295 22.55 26.52 -3.18
C PRO A 295 22.61 27.05 -1.73
#